data_90687dd3e4b696198004827d5c00e2e2
#
_entry.id   90687dd3e4b696198004827d5c00e2e2
#
_cell.length_a   1.000
_cell.length_b   1.000
_cell.length_c   1.000
_cell.angle_alpha   90.00
_cell.angle_beta   90.00
_cell.angle_gamma   90.00
#
_symmetry.space_group_name_H-M   'P 1'
#
loop_
_entity.id
_entity.type
_entity.pdbx_description
1 polymer ?
#
loop_
_entity_poly.entity_id
_entity_poly.type
_entity_poly.pdbx_seq_one_letter_code
_entity_poly.pdbx_strand_id
1 'polypeptide(L)'
;MKQFFFLSSCLSRIFAVIIFCTSCTLAQQPKQWVTYAGGEGPGKGKHIVLISGDEEYRSEEALPMLGKILSLKYGFKCTVLFAVDPKTGYINVETLDNIPGLENLQTADLMVMFTRFRELPDDQMKYIDDYIRKGKPVIGLRTATHAFYYKKDPNNKYAKYSFNSKVKGWEDGFGRKILGETWINHHGKHGSEGTRGLINGIVQDEKNPILNGVADIWGPTDVYTVRELSGDSRVLVYGQSTNGLSPDSSVNLHKSIMPVAWINTYQGDNGETGRVFASTIGASIDFKSEDLRRLFINAAFWCVGLENKIPEKANVDVIGEYNPTMFGYDRFQHMN
;
A
#
# COMPACT_ATOMS: atom_id res chain seq x y z
N MET A 1 -90.82 -6.91 55.22
CA MET A 1 -89.47 -6.46 55.47
C MET A 1 -88.50 -7.34 54.78
N LYS A 2 -88.03 -6.99 53.58
CA LYS A 2 -86.98 -7.68 52.85
C LYS A 2 -86.02 -6.61 52.33
N GLN A 3 -84.80 -6.59 52.87
CA GLN A 3 -83.70 -5.73 52.40
C GLN A 3 -83.10 -6.32 51.14
N PHE A 4 -82.93 -5.50 50.08
CA PHE A 4 -82.15 -5.82 48.87
C PHE A 4 -80.79 -5.21 49.03
N PHE A 5 -79.73 -6.05 48.95
CA PHE A 5 -78.35 -5.62 48.80
C PHE A 5 -78.01 -5.46 47.31
N PHE A 6 -77.53 -4.29 46.90
CA PHE A 6 -76.92 -4.04 45.60
C PHE A 6 -75.44 -4.22 45.72
N LEU A 7 -74.91 -5.20 45.02
CA LEU A 7 -73.43 -5.35 44.77
C LEU A 7 -73.07 -4.51 43.57
N SER A 8 -72.22 -3.51 43.75
CA SER A 8 -71.59 -2.75 42.69
C SER A 8 -70.29 -3.43 42.35
N SER A 9 -70.17 -4.01 41.10
CA SER A 9 -68.93 -4.56 40.57
C SER A 9 -68.13 -3.47 39.86
N CYS A 10 -67.02 -3.10 40.47
CA CYS A 10 -66.06 -2.19 39.88
C CYS A 10 -65.12 -2.96 38.94
N LEU A 11 -65.33 -2.86 37.61
CA LEU A 11 -64.43 -3.41 36.61
C LEU A 11 -63.25 -2.45 36.42
N SER A 12 -62.10 -2.76 37.03
CA SER A 12 -60.80 -2.11 36.71
C SER A 12 -60.30 -2.59 35.36
N ARG A 13 -60.34 -1.73 34.34
CA ARG A 13 -59.67 -1.96 33.05
C ARG A 13 -58.18 -1.60 33.19
N ILE A 14 -57.32 -2.65 33.26
CA ILE A 14 -55.88 -2.51 33.15
C ILE A 14 -55.55 -2.34 31.67
N PHE A 15 -55.13 -1.13 31.26
CA PHE A 15 -54.53 -0.87 29.95
C PHE A 15 -53.07 -1.28 30.03
N ALA A 16 -52.71 -2.44 29.49
CA ALA A 16 -51.32 -2.82 29.26
C ALA A 16 -50.77 -2.04 28.06
N VAL A 17 -49.96 -1.03 28.33
CA VAL A 17 -49.18 -0.34 27.29
C VAL A 17 -48.00 -1.24 26.91
N ILE A 18 -48.08 -1.93 25.79
CA ILE A 18 -46.96 -2.69 25.21
C ILE A 18 -46.07 -1.67 24.51
N ILE A 19 -44.95 -1.29 25.17
CA ILE A 19 -43.91 -0.51 24.58
C ILE A 19 -43.11 -1.46 23.65
N PHE A 20 -43.38 -1.38 22.36
CA PHE A 20 -42.50 -1.99 21.34
C PHE A 20 -41.18 -1.19 21.29
N CYS A 21 -40.15 -1.65 22.02
CA CYS A 21 -38.78 -1.24 21.75
C CYS A 21 -38.34 -1.82 20.43
N THR A 22 -38.50 -1.10 19.35
CA THR A 22 -37.81 -1.40 18.08
C THR A 22 -36.33 -1.14 18.30
N SER A 23 -35.59 -2.17 18.69
CA SER A 23 -34.14 -2.17 18.65
C SER A 23 -33.73 -2.00 17.18
N CYS A 24 -33.44 -0.75 16.78
CA CYS A 24 -32.77 -0.46 15.53
C CYS A 24 -31.33 -1.02 15.65
N THR A 25 -31.13 -2.27 15.32
CA THR A 25 -29.80 -2.79 15.06
C THR A 25 -29.29 -2.03 13.83
N LEU A 26 -28.45 -1.02 14.08
CA LEU A 26 -27.63 -0.42 13.03
C LEU A 26 -26.79 -1.57 12.44
N ALA A 27 -27.21 -2.07 11.27
CA ALA A 27 -26.42 -3.01 10.52
C ALA A 27 -25.05 -2.36 10.30
N GLN A 28 -24.02 -2.90 10.94
CA GLN A 28 -22.66 -2.43 10.76
C GLN A 28 -22.31 -2.64 9.28
N GLN A 29 -22.06 -1.54 8.57
CA GLN A 29 -21.65 -1.62 7.17
C GLN A 29 -20.46 -2.58 7.05
N PRO A 30 -20.45 -3.49 6.06
CA PRO A 30 -19.33 -4.40 5.88
C PRO A 30 -18.05 -3.59 5.73
N LYS A 31 -16.98 -4.04 6.37
CA LYS A 31 -15.68 -3.39 6.27
C LYS A 31 -15.21 -3.44 4.82
N GLN A 32 -14.85 -2.29 4.27
CA GLN A 32 -14.37 -2.13 2.89
C GLN A 32 -12.86 -2.33 2.78
N TRP A 33 -12.28 -3.13 3.69
CA TRP A 33 -10.86 -3.50 3.71
C TRP A 33 -10.67 -4.90 4.30
N VAL A 34 -9.53 -5.51 4.03
CA VAL A 34 -9.18 -6.83 4.55
C VAL A 34 -8.15 -6.69 5.67
N THR A 35 -8.32 -7.46 6.75
CA THR A 35 -7.34 -7.55 7.84
C THR A 35 -6.92 -8.99 8.06
N TYR A 36 -5.62 -9.25 7.95
CA TYR A 36 -4.97 -10.47 8.37
C TYR A 36 -4.43 -10.23 9.79
N ALA A 37 -4.93 -10.98 10.76
CA ALA A 37 -4.70 -10.70 12.17
C ALA A 37 -3.23 -10.84 12.63
N GLY A 38 -2.42 -11.55 11.85
CA GLY A 38 -1.09 -11.97 12.27
C GLY A 38 -1.15 -13.18 13.21
N GLY A 39 -0.04 -13.45 13.87
CA GLY A 39 0.07 -14.59 14.77
C GLY A 39 1.43 -14.64 15.43
N GLU A 40 1.90 -15.85 15.72
CA GLU A 40 3.27 -16.06 16.17
C GLU A 40 4.26 -15.84 15.03
N GLY A 41 5.40 -15.28 15.36
CA GLY A 41 6.46 -14.99 14.40
C GLY A 41 7.25 -13.72 14.74
N PRO A 42 8.30 -13.44 14.00
CA PRO A 42 9.17 -12.27 14.28
C PRO A 42 8.46 -10.93 14.16
N GLY A 43 7.37 -10.86 13.39
CA GLY A 43 6.55 -9.65 13.21
C GLY A 43 5.41 -9.50 14.23
N LYS A 44 5.28 -10.41 15.20
CA LYS A 44 4.22 -10.34 16.21
C LYS A 44 4.21 -8.98 16.92
N GLY A 45 3.01 -8.40 17.03
CA GLY A 45 2.80 -7.10 17.66
C GLY A 45 3.04 -5.89 16.74
N LYS A 46 3.53 -6.10 15.51
CA LYS A 46 3.70 -5.05 14.49
C LYS A 46 2.52 -5.01 13.54
N HIS A 47 2.07 -3.80 13.19
CA HIS A 47 0.94 -3.55 12.29
C HIS A 47 1.40 -2.88 11.00
N ILE A 48 1.14 -3.51 9.87
CA ILE A 48 1.42 -2.99 8.52
C ILE A 48 0.10 -2.63 7.86
N VAL A 49 -0.01 -1.39 7.36
CA VAL A 49 -1.14 -0.94 6.55
C VAL A 49 -0.69 -0.82 5.11
N LEU A 50 -1.36 -1.57 4.21
CA LEU A 50 -1.06 -1.61 2.79
C LEU A 50 -2.18 -0.89 2.05
N ILE A 51 -1.84 0.16 1.30
CA ILE A 51 -2.80 1.07 0.65
C ILE A 51 -2.77 0.84 -0.85
N SER A 52 -3.84 0.26 -1.39
CA SER A 52 -4.05 -0.02 -2.79
C SER A 52 -4.91 1.07 -3.43
N GLY A 53 -4.45 1.58 -4.57
CA GLY A 53 -5.15 2.60 -5.34
C GLY A 53 -4.40 2.91 -6.63
N ASP A 54 -4.27 1.92 -7.51
CA ASP A 54 -3.59 2.05 -8.79
C ASP A 54 -4.45 1.44 -9.89
N GLU A 55 -4.78 2.21 -10.90
CA GLU A 55 -5.66 1.81 -11.99
C GLU A 55 -4.95 1.04 -13.12
N GLU A 56 -3.61 0.91 -13.05
CA GLU A 56 -2.81 0.34 -14.14
C GLU A 56 -2.08 -0.95 -13.74
N TYR A 57 -1.44 -0.96 -12.54
CA TYR A 57 -0.48 -2.01 -12.15
C TYR A 57 -1.01 -3.03 -11.17
N ARG A 58 -2.35 -3.08 -10.96
CA ARG A 58 -3.02 -4.13 -10.18
C ARG A 58 -2.58 -4.20 -8.71
N SER A 59 -2.52 -3.05 -8.03
CA SER A 59 -2.19 -3.00 -6.60
C SER A 59 -3.15 -3.83 -5.74
N GLU A 60 -4.43 -3.93 -6.17
CA GLU A 60 -5.50 -4.69 -5.52
C GLU A 60 -5.29 -6.22 -5.55
N GLU A 61 -4.46 -6.71 -6.47
CA GLU A 61 -4.04 -8.11 -6.51
C GLU A 61 -2.76 -8.34 -5.71
N ALA A 62 -1.77 -7.43 -5.84
CA ALA A 62 -0.46 -7.56 -5.23
C ALA A 62 -0.51 -7.47 -3.70
N LEU A 63 -1.15 -6.43 -3.16
CA LEU A 63 -1.06 -6.12 -1.73
C LEU A 63 -1.76 -7.16 -0.83
N PRO A 64 -2.91 -7.76 -1.18
CA PRO A 64 -3.46 -8.87 -0.40
C PRO A 64 -2.54 -10.09 -0.35
N MET A 65 -1.89 -10.44 -1.47
CA MET A 65 -0.94 -11.55 -1.53
C MET A 65 0.26 -11.31 -0.62
N LEU A 66 0.87 -10.11 -0.70
CA LEU A 66 2.00 -9.72 0.15
C LEU A 66 1.60 -9.64 1.63
N GLY A 67 0.41 -9.11 1.93
CA GLY A 67 -0.16 -9.07 3.28
C GLY A 67 -0.37 -10.47 3.88
N LYS A 68 -0.82 -11.45 3.07
CA LYS A 68 -0.92 -12.84 3.52
C LYS A 68 0.45 -13.43 3.88
N ILE A 69 1.47 -13.22 3.06
CA ILE A 69 2.83 -13.70 3.34
C ILE A 69 3.34 -13.09 4.65
N LEU A 70 3.28 -11.77 4.80
CA LEU A 70 3.70 -11.06 6.02
C LEU A 70 2.95 -11.57 7.26
N SER A 71 1.65 -11.76 7.14
CA SER A 71 0.82 -12.15 8.26
C SER A 71 0.99 -13.62 8.64
N LEU A 72 0.81 -14.54 7.69
CA LEU A 72 0.71 -15.96 7.99
C LEU A 72 2.07 -16.66 8.15
N LYS A 73 3.13 -16.13 7.50
CA LYS A 73 4.48 -16.69 7.64
C LYS A 73 5.31 -15.98 8.72
N TYR A 74 5.03 -14.69 8.95
CA TYR A 74 5.89 -13.84 9.79
C TYR A 74 5.20 -13.20 10.99
N GLY A 75 3.87 -13.37 11.13
CA GLY A 75 3.13 -12.95 12.31
C GLY A 75 2.72 -11.47 12.34
N PHE A 76 2.98 -10.69 11.30
CA PHE A 76 2.53 -9.29 11.22
C PHE A 76 1.01 -9.19 11.17
N LYS A 77 0.42 -8.24 11.89
CA LYS A 77 -0.93 -7.79 11.57
C LYS A 77 -0.86 -6.97 10.28
N CYS A 78 -1.67 -7.33 9.27
CA CYS A 78 -1.71 -6.60 7.99
C CYS A 78 -3.14 -6.14 7.69
N THR A 79 -3.32 -4.85 7.42
CA THR A 79 -4.59 -4.28 6.96
C THR A 79 -4.40 -3.77 5.53
N VAL A 80 -5.18 -4.31 4.59
CA VAL A 80 -5.14 -3.91 3.17
C VAL A 80 -6.34 -3.03 2.88
N LEU A 81 -6.08 -1.79 2.49
CA LEU A 81 -7.09 -0.79 2.12
C LEU A 81 -7.17 -0.70 0.59
N PHE A 82 -8.35 -0.41 0.07
CA PHE A 82 -8.60 -0.34 -1.37
C PHE A 82 -9.28 0.96 -1.76
N ALA A 83 -9.06 1.39 -3.01
CA ALA A 83 -9.93 2.36 -3.65
C ALA A 83 -11.32 1.74 -3.86
N VAL A 84 -12.37 2.39 -3.37
CA VAL A 84 -13.74 1.87 -3.33
C VAL A 84 -14.69 2.90 -3.91
N ASP A 85 -15.56 2.46 -4.81
CA ASP A 85 -16.66 3.29 -5.29
C ASP A 85 -17.66 3.55 -4.15
N PRO A 86 -17.85 4.80 -3.70
CA PRO A 86 -18.72 5.10 -2.58
C PRO A 86 -20.21 4.82 -2.84
N LYS A 87 -20.62 4.66 -4.12
CA LYS A 87 -22.00 4.37 -4.47
C LYS A 87 -22.32 2.88 -4.39
N THR A 88 -21.39 2.05 -4.83
CA THR A 88 -21.58 0.60 -4.92
C THR A 88 -20.97 -0.16 -3.74
N GLY A 89 -19.96 0.42 -3.10
CA GLY A 89 -19.17 -0.23 -2.04
C GLY A 89 -18.15 -1.26 -2.56
N TYR A 90 -18.03 -1.43 -3.88
CA TYR A 90 -17.08 -2.35 -4.48
C TYR A 90 -15.70 -1.71 -4.67
N ILE A 91 -14.67 -2.56 -4.67
CA ILE A 91 -13.32 -2.13 -5.05
C ILE A 91 -13.38 -1.62 -6.49
N ASN A 92 -12.92 -0.38 -6.68
CA ASN A 92 -12.86 0.26 -7.98
C ASN A 92 -11.59 1.13 -8.06
N VAL A 93 -10.61 0.65 -8.81
CA VAL A 93 -9.30 1.29 -8.95
C VAL A 93 -9.38 2.66 -9.62
N GLU A 94 -10.44 2.93 -10.40
CA GLU A 94 -10.69 4.24 -11.03
C GLU A 94 -11.23 5.29 -10.06
N THR A 95 -11.60 4.91 -8.84
CA THR A 95 -12.02 5.85 -7.79
C THR A 95 -10.78 6.53 -7.20
N LEU A 96 -10.52 7.78 -7.60
CA LEU A 96 -9.31 8.51 -7.25
C LEU A 96 -9.37 9.18 -5.86
N ASP A 97 -10.56 9.30 -5.28
CA ASP A 97 -10.85 10.16 -4.13
C ASP A 97 -11.52 9.43 -2.95
N ASN A 98 -11.45 8.10 -2.92
CA ASN A 98 -12.00 7.35 -1.79
C ASN A 98 -11.23 6.06 -1.49
N ILE A 99 -10.55 6.03 -0.32
CA ILE A 99 -9.89 4.84 0.24
C ILE A 99 -10.34 4.71 1.71
N PRO A 100 -11.41 3.95 1.99
CA PRO A 100 -11.90 3.75 3.35
C PRO A 100 -10.89 3.02 4.24
N GLY A 101 -10.88 3.33 5.54
CA GLY A 101 -10.06 2.63 6.53
C GLY A 101 -8.69 3.26 6.78
N LEU A 102 -8.39 4.45 6.21
CA LEU A 102 -7.10 5.14 6.41
C LEU A 102 -6.83 5.49 7.89
N GLU A 103 -7.84 5.51 8.76
CA GLU A 103 -7.66 5.63 10.22
C GLU A 103 -6.83 4.49 10.84
N ASN A 104 -6.69 3.34 10.17
CA ASN A 104 -5.79 2.26 10.60
C ASN A 104 -4.32 2.70 10.64
N LEU A 105 -3.93 3.76 9.93
CA LEU A 105 -2.60 4.35 10.00
C LEU A 105 -2.25 4.90 11.39
N GLN A 106 -3.23 5.21 12.23
CA GLN A 106 -2.99 5.66 13.60
C GLN A 106 -2.23 4.63 14.43
N THR A 107 -2.47 3.33 14.18
CA THR A 107 -1.82 2.22 14.89
C THR A 107 -0.75 1.51 14.06
N ALA A 108 -0.52 1.93 12.81
CA ALA A 108 0.45 1.30 11.94
C ALA A 108 1.90 1.57 12.37
N ASP A 109 2.74 0.53 12.32
CA ASP A 109 4.19 0.62 12.41
C ASP A 109 4.84 0.83 11.03
N LEU A 110 4.15 0.43 9.94
CA LEU A 110 4.60 0.59 8.56
C LEU A 110 3.41 0.92 7.66
N MET A 111 3.59 1.92 6.79
CA MET A 111 2.70 2.22 5.67
C MET A 111 3.32 1.72 4.37
N VAL A 112 2.60 0.88 3.62
CA VAL A 112 2.96 0.49 2.25
C VAL A 112 2.04 1.22 1.29
N MET A 113 2.61 2.03 0.41
CA MET A 113 1.90 2.85 -0.57
C MET A 113 2.05 2.24 -1.97
N PHE A 114 0.93 1.87 -2.58
CA PHE A 114 0.87 1.48 -3.98
C PHE A 114 -0.36 2.15 -4.62
N THR A 115 -0.22 3.45 -4.82
CA THR A 115 -1.28 4.32 -5.33
C THR A 115 -0.76 5.17 -6.49
N ARG A 116 -1.68 5.66 -7.32
CA ARG A 116 -1.39 6.51 -8.48
C ARG A 116 -2.39 7.64 -8.57
N PHE A 117 -1.91 8.90 -8.62
CA PHE A 117 -2.70 10.12 -8.83
C PHE A 117 -3.93 10.29 -7.94
N ARG A 118 -3.87 9.80 -6.68
CA ARG A 118 -4.98 9.99 -5.73
C ARG A 118 -5.16 11.47 -5.37
N GLU A 119 -6.43 11.89 -5.26
CA GLU A 119 -6.88 13.19 -4.80
C GLU A 119 -7.86 12.97 -3.65
N LEU A 120 -7.34 12.49 -2.52
CA LEU A 120 -8.14 12.11 -1.37
C LEU A 120 -8.75 13.34 -0.67
N PRO A 121 -10.00 13.26 -0.17
CA PRO A 121 -10.60 14.32 0.63
C PRO A 121 -9.87 14.51 1.96
N ASP A 122 -10.06 15.66 2.57
CA ASP A 122 -9.34 16.10 3.76
C ASP A 122 -9.49 15.14 4.96
N ASP A 123 -10.65 14.55 5.14
CA ASP A 123 -10.96 13.61 6.22
C ASP A 123 -10.26 12.26 6.05
N GLN A 124 -9.83 11.92 4.85
CA GLN A 124 -9.01 10.75 4.54
C GLN A 124 -7.52 11.11 4.50
N MET A 125 -7.14 12.15 3.75
CA MET A 125 -5.72 12.50 3.57
C MET A 125 -5.03 12.91 4.88
N LYS A 126 -5.77 13.42 5.87
CA LYS A 126 -5.22 13.76 7.20
C LYS A 126 -4.48 12.60 7.87
N TYR A 127 -4.94 11.35 7.68
CA TYR A 127 -4.30 10.18 8.30
C TYR A 127 -2.94 9.87 7.69
N ILE A 128 -2.78 10.09 6.37
CA ILE A 128 -1.50 9.97 5.66
C ILE A 128 -0.59 11.13 6.08
N ASP A 129 -1.09 12.37 6.09
CA ASP A 129 -0.32 13.54 6.52
C ASP A 129 0.17 13.38 7.97
N ASP A 130 -0.70 12.98 8.89
CA ASP A 130 -0.36 12.73 10.30
C ASP A 130 0.68 11.61 10.46
N TYR A 131 0.60 10.56 9.62
CA TYR A 131 1.56 9.45 9.62
C TYR A 131 2.96 9.92 9.19
N ILE A 132 3.02 10.67 8.10
CA ILE A 132 4.27 11.24 7.55
C ILE A 132 4.88 12.25 8.53
N ARG A 133 4.07 13.15 9.08
CA ARG A 133 4.55 14.15 10.06
C ARG A 133 5.14 13.55 11.33
N LYS A 134 4.76 12.31 11.67
CA LYS A 134 5.34 11.55 12.78
C LYS A 134 6.65 10.85 12.44
N GLY A 135 7.18 10.97 11.22
CA GLY A 135 8.42 10.29 10.81
C GLY A 135 8.33 8.77 10.84
N LYS A 136 7.17 8.20 10.53
CA LYS A 136 6.98 6.75 10.54
C LYS A 136 7.44 6.08 9.24
N PRO A 137 7.81 4.78 9.25
CA PRO A 137 8.39 4.09 8.10
C PRO A 137 7.43 3.97 6.90
N VAL A 138 7.97 4.07 5.69
CA VAL A 138 7.20 3.99 4.43
C VAL A 138 7.85 3.01 3.46
N ILE A 139 7.04 2.17 2.81
CA ILE A 139 7.41 1.48 1.57
C ILE A 139 6.60 2.09 0.43
N GLY A 140 7.29 2.55 -0.63
CA GLY A 140 6.67 3.01 -1.87
C GLY A 140 6.89 2.01 -3.01
N LEU A 141 5.81 1.54 -3.63
CA LEU A 141 5.86 0.59 -4.74
C LEU A 141 5.39 1.25 -6.05
N ARG A 142 6.12 1.01 -7.12
CA ARG A 142 5.85 1.38 -8.51
C ARG A 142 5.39 2.83 -8.62
N THR A 143 4.10 3.05 -8.73
CA THR A 143 3.44 4.34 -8.93
C THR A 143 3.39 5.22 -7.67
N ALA A 144 3.84 4.72 -6.52
CA ALA A 144 3.96 5.54 -5.32
C ALA A 144 4.82 6.80 -5.53
N THR A 145 5.75 6.79 -6.51
CA THR A 145 6.51 7.98 -6.94
C THR A 145 5.63 9.11 -7.46
N HIS A 146 4.39 8.81 -7.86
CA HIS A 146 3.35 9.77 -8.25
C HIS A 146 2.00 9.40 -7.60
N ALA A 147 2.04 9.03 -6.32
CA ALA A 147 0.89 8.59 -5.54
C ALA A 147 -0.28 9.59 -5.56
N PHE A 148 0.02 10.88 -5.57
CA PHE A 148 -0.97 11.97 -5.42
C PHE A 148 -0.93 12.94 -6.57
N TYR A 149 -2.12 13.43 -6.94
CA TYR A 149 -2.28 14.52 -7.89
C TYR A 149 -3.58 15.29 -7.63
N TYR A 150 -3.47 16.39 -6.90
CA TYR A 150 -4.58 17.32 -6.64
C TYR A 150 -4.83 18.19 -7.88
N LYS A 151 -5.53 17.60 -8.86
CA LYS A 151 -5.85 18.25 -10.14
C LYS A 151 -7.14 19.03 -10.08
N LYS A 152 -8.16 18.52 -9.36
CA LYS A 152 -9.48 19.17 -9.22
C LYS A 152 -9.38 20.37 -8.26
N ASP A 153 -8.59 20.23 -7.17
CA ASP A 153 -8.36 21.28 -6.18
C ASP A 153 -6.86 21.53 -5.94
N PRO A 154 -6.19 22.27 -6.83
CA PRO A 154 -4.75 22.57 -6.69
C PRO A 154 -4.42 23.50 -5.51
N ASN A 155 -5.44 24.13 -4.88
CA ASN A 155 -5.27 24.97 -3.70
C ASN A 155 -5.52 24.21 -2.39
N ASN A 156 -5.85 22.93 -2.45
CA ASN A 156 -6.00 22.08 -1.27
C ASN A 156 -4.71 22.10 -0.44
N LYS A 157 -4.84 22.12 0.91
CA LYS A 157 -3.67 22.09 1.83
C LYS A 157 -2.76 20.87 1.63
N TYR A 158 -3.28 19.79 1.05
CA TYR A 158 -2.55 18.57 0.72
C TYR A 158 -2.03 18.52 -0.72
N ALA A 159 -2.30 19.55 -1.55
CA ALA A 159 -1.77 19.63 -2.90
C ALA A 159 -0.23 19.62 -2.95
N LYS A 160 0.43 19.96 -1.84
CA LYS A 160 1.89 19.81 -1.67
C LYS A 160 2.40 18.39 -1.94
N TYR A 161 1.55 17.34 -1.75
CA TYR A 161 1.90 15.95 -1.99
C TYR A 161 1.85 15.54 -3.47
N SER A 162 1.26 16.37 -4.35
CA SER A 162 1.17 16.09 -5.78
C SER A 162 2.56 15.86 -6.40
N PHE A 163 2.67 14.85 -7.27
CA PHE A 163 3.94 14.42 -7.89
C PHE A 163 4.70 15.55 -8.64
N ASN A 164 4.00 16.58 -9.05
CA ASN A 164 4.51 17.75 -9.77
C ASN A 164 4.38 19.05 -8.94
N SER A 165 4.29 18.94 -7.62
CA SER A 165 4.14 20.08 -6.71
C SER A 165 5.24 21.13 -6.93
N LYS A 166 4.84 22.40 -6.81
CA LYS A 166 5.74 23.56 -6.82
C LYS A 166 5.77 24.27 -5.45
N VAL A 167 5.17 23.66 -4.44
CA VAL A 167 5.16 24.21 -3.08
C VAL A 167 6.58 24.17 -2.54
N LYS A 168 7.07 25.30 -2.02
CA LYS A 168 8.41 25.45 -1.47
C LYS A 168 8.69 24.40 -0.37
N GLY A 169 9.74 23.61 -0.53
CA GLY A 169 10.12 22.50 0.36
C GLY A 169 9.33 21.21 0.15
N TRP A 170 8.44 21.20 -0.85
CA TRP A 170 7.67 20.05 -1.32
C TRP A 170 7.68 19.94 -2.86
N GLU A 171 8.73 20.45 -3.48
CA GLU A 171 8.91 20.36 -4.92
C GLU A 171 8.90 18.88 -5.35
N ASP A 172 8.13 18.58 -6.39
CA ASP A 172 7.89 17.22 -6.89
C ASP A 172 7.27 16.26 -5.83
N GLY A 173 6.67 16.81 -4.78
CA GLY A 173 5.71 16.21 -3.86
C GLY A 173 6.20 15.00 -3.06
N PHE A 174 5.26 14.07 -2.81
CA PHE A 174 5.48 12.87 -1.99
C PHE A 174 6.63 12.01 -2.52
N GLY A 175 6.68 11.77 -3.83
CA GLY A 175 7.73 10.97 -4.43
C GLY A 175 9.12 11.51 -4.12
N ARG A 176 9.36 12.78 -4.42
CA ARG A 176 10.67 13.42 -4.22
C ARG A 176 11.00 13.60 -2.74
N LYS A 177 10.05 14.11 -1.96
CA LYS A 177 10.27 14.49 -0.56
C LYS A 177 10.44 13.28 0.37
N ILE A 178 9.65 12.22 0.15
CA ILE A 178 9.60 11.06 1.04
C ILE A 178 10.35 9.88 0.44
N LEU A 179 10.05 9.53 -0.82
CA LEU A 179 10.62 8.32 -1.42
C LEU A 179 12.03 8.53 -2.02
N GLY A 180 12.41 9.77 -2.31
CA GLY A 180 13.72 10.12 -2.89
C GLY A 180 13.67 10.47 -4.37
N GLU A 181 12.64 10.10 -5.10
CA GLU A 181 12.38 10.53 -6.48
C GLU A 181 10.89 10.54 -6.80
N THR A 182 10.48 11.50 -7.62
CA THR A 182 9.15 11.53 -8.26
C THR A 182 9.17 10.77 -9.58
N TRP A 183 8.01 10.45 -10.12
CA TRP A 183 7.90 9.90 -11.48
C TRP A 183 8.28 10.95 -12.54
N ILE A 184 9.16 10.58 -13.45
CA ILE A 184 9.64 11.43 -14.54
C ILE A 184 9.03 10.98 -15.86
N ASN A 185 9.38 9.75 -16.29
CA ASN A 185 8.85 9.09 -17.47
C ASN A 185 9.28 7.61 -17.48
N HIS A 186 8.83 6.90 -18.49
CA HIS A 186 9.31 5.56 -18.81
C HIS A 186 10.70 5.63 -19.44
N HIS A 187 11.67 4.94 -18.85
CA HIS A 187 13.00 4.72 -19.43
C HIS A 187 12.97 3.53 -20.40
N GLY A 188 12.34 2.43 -20.00
CA GLY A 188 11.98 1.32 -20.84
C GLY A 188 10.84 1.66 -21.79
N LYS A 189 10.64 0.85 -22.84
CA LYS A 189 9.48 0.97 -23.71
C LYS A 189 8.28 0.29 -23.04
N HIS A 190 7.35 1.10 -22.56
CA HIS A 190 6.16 0.63 -21.85
C HIS A 190 5.39 -0.42 -22.67
N GLY A 191 5.01 -1.52 -22.01
CA GLY A 191 4.25 -2.63 -22.59
C GLY A 191 5.04 -3.55 -23.54
N SER A 192 6.35 -3.32 -23.76
CA SER A 192 7.18 -4.17 -24.61
C SER A 192 8.58 -4.46 -24.08
N GLU A 193 9.09 -3.68 -23.14
CA GLU A 193 10.34 -3.93 -22.42
C GLU A 193 10.03 -4.19 -20.94
N GLY A 194 10.71 -5.16 -20.35
CA GLY A 194 10.66 -5.46 -18.93
C GLY A 194 11.88 -4.93 -18.19
N THR A 195 12.05 -5.38 -16.96
CA THR A 195 13.15 -5.02 -16.06
C THR A 195 13.91 -6.27 -15.62
N ARG A 196 15.24 -6.25 -15.72
CA ARG A 196 16.17 -7.18 -15.05
C ARG A 196 16.89 -6.45 -13.94
N GLY A 197 16.75 -6.95 -12.70
CA GLY A 197 17.44 -6.38 -11.53
C GLY A 197 18.91 -6.80 -11.49
N LEU A 198 19.79 -5.87 -11.13
CA LEU A 198 21.23 -6.02 -11.03
C LEU A 198 21.68 -5.60 -9.62
N ILE A 199 22.41 -6.47 -8.93
CA ILE A 199 22.89 -6.27 -7.57
C ILE A 199 24.40 -6.45 -7.50
N ASN A 200 24.88 -7.64 -7.81
CA ASN A 200 26.26 -8.08 -7.57
C ASN A 200 27.28 -7.26 -8.37
N GLY A 201 28.27 -6.71 -7.65
CA GLY A 201 29.35 -5.90 -8.22
C GLY A 201 28.94 -4.52 -8.71
N ILE A 202 27.68 -4.09 -8.48
CA ILE A 202 27.13 -2.83 -8.99
C ILE A 202 26.64 -1.93 -7.84
N VAL A 203 26.01 -2.52 -6.80
CA VAL A 203 25.52 -1.75 -5.66
C VAL A 203 26.58 -1.65 -4.56
N GLN A 204 26.64 -0.50 -3.91
CA GLN A 204 27.64 -0.25 -2.85
C GLN A 204 27.33 -1.00 -1.55
N ASP A 205 26.06 -1.28 -1.27
CA ASP A 205 25.57 -1.88 -0.02
C ASP A 205 25.07 -3.32 -0.25
N GLU A 206 25.90 -4.15 -0.89
CA GLU A 206 25.56 -5.56 -1.21
C GLU A 206 25.28 -6.41 0.03
N LYS A 207 25.79 -5.98 1.21
CA LYS A 207 25.57 -6.67 2.49
C LYS A 207 24.35 -6.17 3.24
N ASN A 208 23.56 -5.27 2.65
CA ASN A 208 22.34 -4.78 3.27
C ASN A 208 21.38 -5.97 3.53
N PRO A 209 20.85 -6.13 4.75
CA PRO A 209 20.01 -7.28 5.08
C PRO A 209 18.73 -7.38 4.23
N ILE A 210 18.30 -6.28 3.60
CA ILE A 210 17.20 -6.31 2.64
C ILE A 210 17.52 -7.22 1.44
N LEU A 211 18.80 -7.37 1.09
CA LEU A 211 19.27 -8.20 -0.02
C LEU A 211 19.48 -9.68 0.37
N ASN A 212 19.25 -10.09 1.61
CA ASN A 212 19.41 -11.48 2.03
C ASN A 212 18.59 -12.44 1.15
N GLY A 213 19.27 -13.37 0.48
CA GLY A 213 18.68 -14.37 -0.40
C GLY A 213 18.07 -13.83 -1.70
N VAL A 214 18.33 -12.55 -2.04
CA VAL A 214 17.88 -11.90 -3.28
C VAL A 214 19.00 -12.01 -4.31
N ALA A 215 18.72 -12.63 -5.47
CA ALA A 215 19.69 -12.85 -6.54
C ALA A 215 19.15 -12.56 -7.94
N ASP A 216 17.89 -12.95 -8.23
CA ASP A 216 17.31 -12.89 -9.56
C ASP A 216 15.97 -12.14 -9.56
N ILE A 217 16.04 -10.82 -9.73
CA ILE A 217 14.86 -9.97 -9.87
C ILE A 217 14.56 -9.74 -11.33
N TRP A 218 13.31 -9.97 -11.73
CA TRP A 218 12.80 -9.59 -13.04
C TRP A 218 11.33 -9.19 -12.93
N GLY A 219 10.84 -8.46 -13.94
CA GLY A 219 9.42 -8.16 -14.09
C GLY A 219 9.13 -7.71 -15.52
N PRO A 220 7.89 -7.97 -16.01
CA PRO A 220 7.46 -7.49 -17.32
C PRO A 220 7.20 -5.98 -17.37
N THR A 221 7.23 -5.27 -16.26
CA THR A 221 7.10 -3.81 -16.27
C THR A 221 8.43 -3.15 -16.62
N ASP A 222 8.35 -2.06 -17.37
CA ASP A 222 9.48 -1.28 -17.81
C ASP A 222 10.16 -0.51 -16.69
N VAL A 223 11.44 -0.19 -16.91
CA VAL A 223 12.25 0.64 -16.03
C VAL A 223 11.75 2.09 -16.08
N TYR A 224 11.60 2.75 -14.93
CA TYR A 224 11.34 4.20 -14.85
C TYR A 224 12.65 4.99 -14.92
N THR A 225 12.58 6.20 -15.48
CA THR A 225 13.68 7.16 -15.41
C THR A 225 13.80 7.67 -13.96
N VAL A 226 15.01 7.57 -13.44
CA VAL A 226 15.44 8.20 -12.19
C VAL A 226 16.53 9.20 -12.54
N ARG A 227 16.37 10.47 -12.11
CA ARG A 227 17.37 11.52 -12.32
C ARG A 227 18.49 11.38 -11.32
N GLU A 228 18.25 11.89 -10.14
CA GLU A 228 19.17 11.89 -9.02
C GLU A 228 18.37 11.67 -7.74
N LEU A 229 18.65 10.61 -7.03
CA LEU A 229 17.98 10.33 -5.76
C LEU A 229 18.31 11.40 -4.73
N SER A 230 17.30 11.85 -3.99
CA SER A 230 17.45 12.89 -2.98
C SER A 230 17.85 12.32 -1.61
N GLY A 231 18.33 13.21 -0.74
CA GLY A 231 18.65 12.89 0.65
C GLY A 231 19.84 11.94 0.79
N ASP A 232 19.72 10.98 1.69
CA ASP A 232 20.70 9.95 1.99
C ASP A 232 20.38 8.61 1.28
N SER A 233 19.71 8.68 0.14
CA SER A 233 19.30 7.51 -0.62
C SER A 233 20.48 6.62 -0.99
N ARG A 234 20.29 5.29 -0.82
CA ARG A 234 21.26 4.27 -1.22
C ARG A 234 20.58 3.24 -2.09
N VAL A 235 21.10 3.03 -3.30
CA VAL A 235 20.57 2.05 -4.27
C VAL A 235 20.88 0.65 -3.80
N LEU A 236 19.86 -0.21 -3.79
CA LEU A 236 19.96 -1.65 -3.49
C LEU A 236 19.85 -2.52 -4.74
N VAL A 237 19.13 -2.04 -5.76
CA VAL A 237 18.96 -2.76 -7.04
C VAL A 237 18.98 -1.75 -8.17
N TYR A 238 19.82 -1.96 -9.16
CA TYR A 238 19.71 -1.30 -10.46
C TYR A 238 18.86 -2.15 -11.41
N GLY A 239 18.17 -1.52 -12.35
CA GLY A 239 17.37 -2.16 -13.38
C GLY A 239 17.95 -1.93 -14.77
N GLN A 240 18.09 -3.00 -15.52
CA GLN A 240 18.38 -2.98 -16.95
C GLN A 240 17.09 -3.29 -17.71
N SER A 241 16.74 -2.47 -18.72
CA SER A 241 15.64 -2.80 -19.64
C SER A 241 15.94 -4.09 -20.38
N THR A 242 14.90 -4.89 -20.65
CA THR A 242 14.97 -6.13 -21.43
C THR A 242 14.29 -5.96 -22.79
N ASN A 243 14.68 -6.77 -23.78
CA ASN A 243 14.13 -6.74 -25.15
C ASN A 243 12.75 -7.46 -25.27
N GLY A 244 12.09 -7.70 -24.16
CA GLY A 244 10.78 -8.37 -24.11
C GLY A 244 10.27 -8.46 -22.66
N LEU A 245 9.12 -9.12 -22.48
CA LEU A 245 8.39 -9.22 -21.22
C LEU A 245 8.56 -10.58 -20.52
N SER A 246 9.32 -11.50 -21.12
CA SER A 246 9.61 -12.81 -20.53
C SER A 246 10.81 -12.74 -19.58
N PRO A 247 10.87 -13.59 -18.53
CA PRO A 247 12.05 -13.73 -17.69
C PRO A 247 13.32 -14.12 -18.47
N ASP A 248 13.17 -14.78 -19.62
CA ASP A 248 14.28 -15.19 -20.48
C ASP A 248 14.69 -14.13 -21.52
N SER A 249 14.02 -12.97 -21.52
CA SER A 249 14.34 -11.89 -22.44
C SER A 249 15.75 -11.36 -22.20
N SER A 250 16.52 -11.18 -23.28
CA SER A 250 17.85 -10.58 -23.22
C SER A 250 17.78 -9.13 -22.73
N VAL A 251 18.84 -8.67 -22.09
CA VAL A 251 18.96 -7.26 -21.69
C VAL A 251 19.20 -6.34 -22.89
N ASN A 252 18.66 -5.14 -22.84
CA ASN A 252 18.87 -4.10 -23.84
C ASN A 252 20.09 -3.27 -23.48
N LEU A 253 21.26 -3.62 -24.02
CA LEU A 253 22.53 -2.93 -23.73
C LEU A 253 22.62 -1.51 -24.29
N HIS A 254 21.67 -1.07 -25.12
CA HIS A 254 21.63 0.29 -25.66
C HIS A 254 21.01 1.29 -24.67
N LYS A 255 20.43 0.82 -23.57
CA LYS A 255 19.88 1.64 -22.51
C LYS A 255 20.75 1.59 -21.25
N SER A 256 20.92 2.75 -20.61
CA SER A 256 21.58 2.81 -19.32
C SER A 256 20.79 2.09 -18.24
N ILE A 257 21.47 1.61 -17.22
CA ILE A 257 20.83 1.11 -16.01
C ILE A 257 20.26 2.28 -15.19
N MET A 258 19.16 2.02 -14.47
CA MET A 258 18.54 2.99 -13.56
C MET A 258 18.36 2.39 -12.17
N PRO A 259 18.39 3.17 -11.10
CA PRO A 259 17.92 2.69 -9.79
C PRO A 259 16.49 2.17 -9.90
N VAL A 260 16.22 0.96 -9.41
CA VAL A 260 14.85 0.40 -9.37
C VAL A 260 14.41 0.03 -7.96
N ALA A 261 15.35 -0.11 -7.01
CA ALA A 261 15.03 -0.19 -5.60
C ALA A 261 16.12 0.49 -4.78
N TRP A 262 15.72 1.24 -3.77
CA TRP A 262 16.61 1.99 -2.88
C TRP A 262 16.01 2.17 -1.50
N ILE A 263 16.86 2.51 -0.54
CA ILE A 263 16.47 3.00 0.79
C ILE A 263 16.73 4.49 0.88
N ASN A 264 15.94 5.16 1.72
CA ASN A 264 16.07 6.58 2.02
C ASN A 264 15.62 6.83 3.46
N THR A 265 15.77 8.07 3.94
CA THR A 265 15.13 8.53 5.16
C THR A 265 14.46 9.88 4.93
N TYR A 266 13.52 10.23 5.80
CA TYR A 266 12.91 11.55 5.85
C TYR A 266 12.68 11.97 7.31
N GLN A 267 12.58 13.28 7.55
CA GLN A 267 12.33 13.83 8.88
C GLN A 267 10.85 14.13 9.08
N GLY A 268 10.29 13.62 10.18
CA GLY A 268 8.99 14.04 10.68
C GLY A 268 9.07 15.40 11.39
N ASP A 269 7.90 16.02 11.61
CA ASP A 269 7.81 17.32 12.30
C ASP A 269 8.27 17.25 13.77
N ASN A 270 8.22 16.08 14.38
CA ASN A 270 8.66 15.81 15.76
C ASN A 270 10.16 15.49 15.87
N GLY A 271 10.92 15.56 14.76
CA GLY A 271 12.33 15.21 14.68
C GLY A 271 12.62 13.71 14.54
N GLU A 272 11.61 12.86 14.54
CA GLU A 272 11.78 11.43 14.28
C GLU A 272 12.14 11.18 12.82
N THR A 273 13.00 10.20 12.59
CA THR A 273 13.46 9.82 11.26
C THR A 273 12.72 8.59 10.75
N GLY A 274 11.95 8.75 9.69
CA GLY A 274 11.26 7.66 9.01
C GLY A 274 12.17 6.92 8.05
N ARG A 275 12.28 5.58 8.21
CA ARG A 275 12.93 4.70 7.24
C ARG A 275 12.06 4.54 6.00
N VAL A 276 12.67 4.57 4.83
CA VAL A 276 11.98 4.44 3.55
C VAL A 276 12.63 3.34 2.72
N PHE A 277 11.79 2.49 2.14
CA PHE A 277 12.15 1.65 1.00
C PHE A 277 11.27 2.05 -0.20
N ALA A 278 11.88 2.26 -1.35
CA ALA A 278 11.17 2.58 -2.58
C ALA A 278 11.58 1.64 -3.70
N SER A 279 10.61 1.23 -4.52
CA SER A 279 10.84 0.39 -5.69
C SER A 279 10.00 0.86 -6.88
N THR A 280 10.63 1.06 -8.03
CA THR A 280 9.96 1.37 -9.30
C THR A 280 9.59 0.13 -10.12
N ILE A 281 9.91 -1.08 -9.63
CA ILE A 281 9.36 -2.36 -10.08
C ILE A 281 8.41 -2.87 -8.98
N GLY A 282 7.28 -3.49 -9.33
CA GLY A 282 6.36 -3.97 -8.31
C GLY A 282 4.88 -3.98 -8.73
N ALA A 283 4.57 -4.02 -10.03
CA ALA A 283 3.22 -4.38 -10.50
C ALA A 283 2.84 -5.78 -9.99
N SER A 284 1.55 -6.08 -9.94
CA SER A 284 1.08 -7.40 -9.50
C SER A 284 1.83 -8.52 -10.23
N ILE A 285 1.92 -8.46 -11.55
CA ILE A 285 2.59 -9.46 -12.38
C ILE A 285 4.11 -9.56 -12.09
N ASP A 286 4.78 -8.48 -11.68
CA ASP A 286 6.21 -8.50 -11.33
C ASP A 286 6.46 -9.37 -10.10
N PHE A 287 5.51 -9.48 -9.17
CA PHE A 287 5.62 -10.34 -7.98
C PHE A 287 5.52 -11.84 -8.28
N LYS A 288 5.46 -12.25 -9.55
CA LYS A 288 5.80 -13.64 -9.95
C LYS A 288 7.28 -13.92 -9.71
N SER A 289 8.16 -12.92 -9.76
CA SER A 289 9.55 -13.04 -9.34
C SER A 289 9.62 -13.31 -7.82
N GLU A 290 10.17 -14.48 -7.45
CA GLU A 290 10.32 -14.87 -6.04
C GLU A 290 11.21 -13.88 -5.29
N ASP A 291 12.30 -13.45 -5.93
CA ASP A 291 13.26 -12.56 -5.30
C ASP A 291 12.76 -11.11 -5.19
N LEU A 292 11.83 -10.68 -6.05
CA LEU A 292 11.14 -9.41 -5.83
C LEU A 292 10.22 -9.47 -4.60
N ARG A 293 9.49 -10.59 -4.40
CA ARG A 293 8.73 -10.80 -3.16
C ARG A 293 9.63 -10.81 -1.94
N ARG A 294 10.80 -11.45 -2.03
CA ARG A 294 11.79 -11.53 -0.94
C ARG A 294 12.35 -10.15 -0.62
N LEU A 295 12.72 -9.37 -1.62
CA LEU A 295 13.16 -7.99 -1.46
C LEU A 295 12.13 -7.16 -0.68
N PHE A 296 10.85 -7.26 -1.06
CA PHE A 296 9.76 -6.55 -0.37
C PHE A 296 9.58 -7.03 1.08
N ILE A 297 9.56 -8.34 1.33
CA ILE A 297 9.39 -8.89 2.68
C ILE A 297 10.55 -8.45 3.58
N ASN A 298 11.79 -8.56 3.10
CA ASN A 298 12.96 -8.10 3.84
C ASN A 298 12.91 -6.59 4.12
N ALA A 299 12.47 -5.78 3.14
CA ALA A 299 12.27 -4.34 3.33
C ALA A 299 11.22 -4.03 4.41
N ALA A 300 10.14 -4.81 4.50
CA ALA A 300 9.14 -4.64 5.54
C ALA A 300 9.74 -4.88 6.94
N PHE A 301 10.55 -5.92 7.11
CA PHE A 301 11.28 -6.15 8.36
C PHE A 301 12.23 -4.98 8.68
N TRP A 302 13.03 -4.57 7.70
CA TRP A 302 13.99 -3.47 7.87
C TRP A 302 13.30 -2.16 8.26
N CYS A 303 12.21 -1.82 7.61
CA CYS A 303 11.45 -0.61 7.89
C CYS A 303 10.97 -0.55 9.34
N VAL A 304 10.54 -1.67 9.93
CA VAL A 304 10.02 -1.70 11.31
C VAL A 304 11.08 -1.99 12.37
N GLY A 305 12.39 -1.95 12.01
CA GLY A 305 13.49 -2.14 12.95
C GLY A 305 13.72 -3.61 13.34
N LEU A 306 13.36 -4.55 12.48
CA LEU A 306 13.53 -5.98 12.69
C LEU A 306 14.55 -6.59 11.72
N GLU A 307 15.53 -5.82 11.26
CA GLU A 307 16.56 -6.26 10.33
C GLU A 307 17.37 -7.47 10.82
N ASN A 308 17.57 -7.61 12.12
CA ASN A 308 18.24 -8.73 12.73
C ASN A 308 17.38 -10.03 12.75
N LYS A 309 16.14 -9.95 12.33
CA LYS A 309 15.21 -11.08 12.20
C LYS A 309 15.03 -11.51 10.74
N ILE A 310 15.64 -10.83 9.79
CA ILE A 310 15.59 -11.21 8.38
C ILE A 310 16.39 -12.50 8.20
N PRO A 311 15.77 -13.60 7.73
CA PRO A 311 16.50 -14.86 7.48
C PRO A 311 17.52 -14.67 6.34
N GLU A 312 18.51 -15.57 6.24
CA GLU A 312 19.42 -15.63 5.09
C GLU A 312 18.65 -15.76 3.77
N LYS A 313 17.57 -16.53 3.77
CA LYS A 313 16.62 -16.65 2.67
C LYS A 313 15.20 -16.73 3.20
N ALA A 314 14.49 -15.62 3.20
CA ALA A 314 13.11 -15.56 3.64
C ALA A 314 12.20 -16.45 2.77
N ASN A 315 11.30 -17.21 3.39
CA ASN A 315 10.27 -17.97 2.66
C ASN A 315 9.17 -17.00 2.18
N VAL A 316 9.03 -16.89 0.89
CA VAL A 316 8.08 -15.98 0.23
C VAL A 316 7.12 -16.69 -0.71
N ASP A 317 6.94 -18.02 -0.50
CA ASP A 317 5.93 -18.79 -1.23
C ASP A 317 4.57 -18.15 -1.06
N VAL A 318 3.86 -18.05 -2.16
CA VAL A 318 2.50 -17.53 -2.18
C VAL A 318 1.58 -18.45 -1.37
N ILE A 319 0.66 -17.87 -0.62
CA ILE A 319 -0.32 -18.59 0.18
C ILE A 319 -1.68 -18.54 -0.53
N GLY A 320 -2.12 -19.70 -0.99
CA GLY A 320 -3.30 -19.84 -1.84
C GLY A 320 -2.99 -19.55 -3.31
N GLU A 321 -4.02 -19.26 -4.07
CA GLU A 321 -3.90 -19.00 -5.49
C GLU A 321 -3.45 -17.54 -5.75
N TYR A 322 -2.57 -17.35 -6.72
CA TYR A 322 -2.14 -16.04 -7.19
C TYR A 322 -1.95 -16.07 -8.70
N ASN A 323 -2.94 -15.58 -9.41
CA ASN A 323 -2.99 -15.48 -10.86
C ASN A 323 -3.04 -13.99 -11.26
N PRO A 324 -1.93 -13.25 -11.13
CA PRO A 324 -1.94 -11.82 -11.41
C PRO A 324 -2.19 -11.54 -12.87
N THR A 325 -3.04 -10.54 -13.14
CA THR A 325 -3.30 -10.05 -14.49
C THR A 325 -2.16 -9.16 -14.97
N MET A 326 -1.96 -9.11 -16.29
CA MET A 326 -1.02 -8.17 -16.88
C MET A 326 -1.48 -6.73 -16.61
N PHE A 327 -0.52 -5.84 -16.36
CA PHE A 327 -0.79 -4.42 -16.18
C PHE A 327 -1.45 -3.78 -17.43
N GLY A 328 -2.10 -2.64 -17.24
CA GLY A 328 -2.78 -1.86 -18.28
C GLY A 328 -4.12 -1.33 -17.80
N TYR A 329 -4.57 -0.26 -18.45
CA TYR A 329 -5.86 0.37 -18.17
C TYR A 329 -7.02 -0.50 -18.65
N ASP A 330 -8.21 -0.27 -18.10
CA ASP A 330 -9.48 -0.94 -18.45
C ASP A 330 -9.42 -2.47 -18.33
N ARG A 331 -8.49 -3.00 -17.55
CA ARG A 331 -8.34 -4.45 -17.30
C ARG A 331 -8.84 -4.86 -15.90
N PHE A 332 -9.36 -3.93 -15.16
CA PHE A 332 -9.91 -4.16 -13.84
C PHE A 332 -11.13 -5.09 -13.93
N GLN A 333 -11.11 -6.17 -13.16
CA GLN A 333 -12.29 -7.02 -12.94
C GLN A 333 -12.88 -6.63 -11.58
N HIS A 334 -14.18 -6.35 -11.53
CA HIS A 334 -14.86 -6.09 -10.27
C HIS A 334 -14.68 -7.29 -9.34
N MET A 335 -13.94 -7.08 -8.25
CA MET A 335 -13.81 -8.08 -7.19
C MET A 335 -14.88 -7.81 -6.14
N ASN A 336 -15.71 -8.80 -5.89
CA ASN A 336 -16.78 -8.77 -4.89
C ASN A 336 -16.23 -9.06 -3.49
#